data_bb0d69f2cf1098edc723e9d8cc221121
#
_entry.id   bb0d69f2cf1098edc723e9d8cc221121
#
_cell.length_a   1.000
_cell.length_b   1.000
_cell.length_c   1.000
_cell.angle_alpha   90.00
_cell.angle_beta   90.00
_cell.angle_gamma   90.00
#
_symmetry.space_group_name_H-M   'P 1'
#
loop_
_entity.id
_entity.type
_entity.pdbx_description
1 polymer ?
#
loop_
_entity_poly.entity_id
_entity_poly.type
_entity_poly.pdbx_seq_one_letter_code
_entity_poly.pdbx_strand_id
1 'polypeptide(L)' 'MTLQELSHQYEASAVLLRRRLRELRCARARETDPEEVWHLKRRIAELTPMLTQMNELAELTGRYYERGYYRSEKYTL' A
#
# COMPACT_ATOMS: atom_id res chain seq x y z
N MET A 1 16.52 -8.92 -8.76
CA MET A 1 15.81 -8.36 -7.58
C MET A 1 15.36 -9.48 -6.68
N THR A 2 15.65 -9.37 -5.40
CA THR A 2 15.21 -10.37 -4.42
C THR A 2 13.79 -10.07 -3.95
N LEU A 3 13.13 -11.07 -3.34
CA LEU A 3 11.81 -10.86 -2.75
C LEU A 3 11.86 -9.84 -1.61
N GLN A 4 12.96 -9.79 -0.88
CA GLN A 4 13.16 -8.81 0.18
C GLN A 4 13.22 -7.40 -0.38
N GLU A 5 13.97 -7.18 -1.44
CA GLU A 5 14.05 -5.89 -2.11
C GLU A 5 12.70 -5.46 -2.66
N LEU A 6 11.98 -6.42 -3.25
CA LEU A 6 10.64 -6.17 -3.79
C LEU A 6 9.68 -5.77 -2.66
N SER A 7 9.74 -6.47 -1.52
CA SER A 7 8.94 -6.14 -0.34
C SER A 7 9.20 -4.70 0.13
N HIS A 8 10.47 -4.30 0.19
CA HIS A 8 10.83 -2.93 0.57
C HIS A 8 10.32 -1.90 -0.42
N GLN A 9 10.32 -2.21 -1.72
CA GLN A 9 9.76 -1.32 -2.73
C GLN A 9 8.26 -1.14 -2.56
N TYR A 10 7.54 -2.23 -2.29
CA TYR A 10 6.09 -2.15 -2.02
C TYR A 10 5.79 -1.37 -0.75
N GLU A 11 6.59 -1.54 0.29
CA GLU A 11 6.46 -0.77 1.52
C GLU A 11 6.67 0.71 1.28
N ALA A 12 7.70 1.07 0.52
CA ALA A 12 7.98 2.47 0.17
C ALA A 12 6.84 3.08 -0.62
N SER A 13 6.29 2.34 -1.59
CA SER A 13 5.13 2.78 -2.37
C SER A 13 3.90 2.97 -1.48
N ALA A 14 3.69 2.06 -0.53
CA ALA A 14 2.57 2.17 0.41
C ALA A 14 2.70 3.41 1.30
N VAL A 15 3.91 3.74 1.73
CA VAL A 15 4.17 4.95 2.54
C VAL A 15 3.80 6.21 1.74
N LEU A 16 4.21 6.27 0.48
CA LEU A 16 3.90 7.41 -0.39
C LEU A 16 2.40 7.54 -0.63
N LEU A 17 1.71 6.42 -0.87
CA LEU A 17 0.27 6.41 -1.07
C LEU A 17 -0.48 6.84 0.20
N ARG A 18 -0.04 6.40 1.37
CA ARG A 18 -0.63 6.82 2.64
C ARG A 18 -0.49 8.32 2.86
N ARG A 19 0.68 8.86 2.56
CA ARG A 19 0.92 10.30 2.65
C ARG A 19 -0.02 11.05 1.71
N ARG A 20 -0.12 10.61 0.47
CA ARG A 20 -0.99 11.25 -0.52
C ARG A 20 -2.46 11.19 -0.11
N LEU A 21 -2.91 10.05 0.38
CA LEU A 21 -4.28 9.90 0.88
C LEU A 21 -4.56 10.80 2.07
N ARG A 22 -3.60 10.95 2.98
CA ARG A 22 -3.74 11.87 4.11
C ARG A 22 -3.89 13.30 3.63
N GLU A 23 -3.07 13.73 2.68
CA GLU A 23 -3.16 15.07 2.10
C GLU A 23 -4.52 15.30 1.44
N LEU A 24 -4.99 14.31 0.67
CA LEU A 24 -6.29 14.40 0.00
C LEU A 24 -7.45 14.46 0.99
N ARG A 25 -7.39 13.68 2.06
CA ARG A 25 -8.43 13.71 3.10
C ARG A 25 -8.45 15.04 3.84
N CYS A 26 -7.27 15.61 4.12
CA CYS A 26 -7.19 16.93 4.72
C CYS A 26 -7.73 18.00 3.78
N ALA A 27 -7.39 17.93 2.50
CA ALA A 27 -7.92 18.87 1.50
C ALA A 27 -9.44 18.77 1.40
N ARG A 28 -9.98 17.54 1.41
CA ARG A 28 -11.42 17.31 1.36
C ARG A 28 -12.12 17.94 2.58
N ALA A 29 -11.53 17.79 3.75
CA ALA A 29 -12.10 18.32 4.98
C ALA A 29 -12.17 19.85 4.99
N ARG A 30 -11.26 20.51 4.26
CA ARG A 30 -11.20 21.97 4.16
C ARG A 30 -12.00 22.53 3.00
N GLU A 31 -12.26 21.71 2.00
CA GLU A 31 -12.89 22.17 0.76
C GLU A 31 -14.38 22.38 0.94
N THR A 32 -14.88 23.50 0.44
CA THR A 32 -16.29 23.87 0.53
C THR A 32 -16.99 23.81 -0.83
N ASP A 33 -16.24 23.83 -1.93
CA ASP A 33 -16.81 23.73 -3.27
C ASP A 33 -17.25 22.28 -3.54
N PRO A 34 -18.55 22.02 -3.80
CA PRO A 34 -19.04 20.67 -4.03
C PRO A 34 -18.34 19.94 -5.17
N GLU A 35 -17.99 20.64 -6.23
CA GLU A 35 -17.29 20.05 -7.38
C GLU A 35 -15.89 19.59 -7.00
N GLU A 36 -15.17 20.43 -6.27
CA GLU A 36 -13.83 20.07 -5.79
C GLU A 36 -13.89 18.94 -4.77
N VAL A 37 -14.88 18.93 -3.89
CA VAL A 37 -15.11 17.84 -2.95
C VAL A 37 -15.32 16.53 -3.70
N TRP A 38 -16.12 16.57 -4.77
CA TRP A 38 -16.38 15.39 -5.61
C TRP A 38 -15.09 14.84 -6.23
N HIS A 39 -14.25 15.73 -6.79
CA HIS A 39 -12.97 15.35 -7.36
C HIS A 39 -12.03 14.72 -6.32
N LEU A 40 -11.98 15.31 -5.13
CA LEU A 40 -11.16 14.79 -4.03
C LEU A 40 -11.64 13.42 -3.56
N LYS A 41 -12.95 13.26 -3.41
CA LYS A 41 -13.54 11.95 -3.06
C LYS A 41 -13.21 10.89 -4.08
N ARG A 42 -13.33 11.25 -5.36
CA ARG A 42 -13.02 10.33 -6.46
C ARG A 42 -11.56 9.91 -6.42
N ARG A 43 -10.66 10.86 -6.22
CA ARG A 43 -9.22 10.57 -6.15
C ARG A 43 -8.89 9.67 -4.96
N ILE A 44 -9.49 9.93 -3.81
CA ILE A 44 -9.34 9.10 -2.63
C ILE A 44 -9.81 7.66 -2.92
N ALA A 45 -10.96 7.53 -3.55
CA ALA A 45 -11.54 6.24 -3.91
C ALA A 45 -10.64 5.46 -4.90
N GLU A 46 -9.96 6.16 -5.80
CA GLU A 46 -9.02 5.53 -6.73
C GLU A 46 -7.75 5.05 -6.04
N LEU A 47 -7.24 5.83 -5.09
CA LEU A 47 -5.96 5.52 -4.44
C LEU A 47 -6.08 4.50 -3.30
N THR A 48 -7.24 4.42 -2.66
CA THR A 48 -7.44 3.52 -1.52
C THR A 48 -7.19 2.05 -1.87
N PRO A 49 -7.75 1.50 -2.97
CA PRO A 49 -7.46 0.11 -3.34
C PRO A 49 -5.99 -0.09 -3.73
N MET A 50 -5.34 0.92 -4.30
CA MET A 50 -3.92 0.85 -4.63
C MET A 50 -3.08 0.70 -3.36
N LEU A 51 -3.40 1.45 -2.31
CA LEU A 51 -2.72 1.34 -1.03
C LEU A 51 -2.93 -0.05 -0.42
N THR A 52 -4.15 -0.55 -0.42
CA THR A 52 -4.46 -1.89 0.08
C THR A 52 -3.65 -2.94 -0.68
N GLN A 53 -3.60 -2.83 -1.99
CA GLN A 53 -2.83 -3.75 -2.84
C GLN A 53 -1.33 -3.68 -2.53
N MET A 54 -0.78 -2.49 -2.36
CA MET A 54 0.64 -2.34 -2.04
C MET A 54 0.97 -2.93 -0.68
N ASN A 55 0.11 -2.73 0.31
CA ASN A 55 0.26 -3.32 1.64
C ASN A 55 0.22 -4.85 1.58
N GLU A 56 -0.71 -5.40 0.83
CA GLU A 56 -0.85 -6.85 0.66
C GLU A 56 0.37 -7.44 -0.05
N LEU A 57 0.84 -6.78 -1.10
CA LEU A 57 2.03 -7.22 -1.83
C LEU A 57 3.29 -7.15 -0.97
N ALA A 58 3.43 -6.09 -0.18
CA ALA A 58 4.56 -5.95 0.74
C ALA A 58 4.56 -7.08 1.77
N GLU A 59 3.41 -7.34 2.35
CA GLU A 59 3.25 -8.41 3.34
C GLU A 59 3.51 -9.78 2.71
N LEU A 60 2.90 -10.04 1.56
CA LEU A 60 3.04 -11.31 0.87
C LEU A 60 4.48 -11.60 0.47
N THR A 61 5.17 -10.62 -0.14
CA THR A 61 6.56 -10.81 -0.55
C THR A 61 7.49 -10.95 0.65
N GLY A 62 7.24 -10.20 1.72
CA GLY A 62 7.98 -10.33 2.98
C GLY A 62 7.81 -11.71 3.60
N ARG A 63 6.58 -12.18 3.69
CA ARG A 63 6.27 -13.53 4.20
C ARG A 63 6.88 -14.62 3.33
N TYR A 64 6.81 -14.44 2.03
CA TYR A 64 7.34 -15.42 1.10
C TYR A 64 8.85 -15.54 1.23
N TYR A 65 9.53 -14.42 1.43
CA TYR A 65 10.96 -14.40 1.70
C TYR A 65 11.29 -15.16 2.99
N GLU A 66 10.56 -14.86 4.07
CA GLU A 66 10.76 -15.52 5.36
C GLU A 66 10.43 -17.01 5.29
N ARG A 67 9.32 -17.36 4.64
CA ARG A 67 8.95 -18.76 4.43
C ARG A 67 9.96 -19.51 3.56
N GLY A 68 10.50 -18.85 2.56
CA GLY A 68 11.56 -19.40 1.73
C GLY A 68 12.78 -19.78 2.55
N TYR A 69 13.07 -18.97 3.56
CA TYR A 69 14.17 -19.21 4.48
C TYR A 69 13.90 -20.42 5.40
N TYR A 70 12.70 -20.51 5.95
CA TYR A 70 12.32 -21.57 6.88
C TYR A 70 11.63 -22.76 6.23
N ARG A 71 11.36 -22.70 4.96
CA ARG A 71 10.52 -23.64 4.26
C ARG A 71 11.04 -25.07 4.33
N SER A 72 12.34 -25.25 4.22
CA SER A 72 12.95 -26.56 4.27
C SER A 72 12.72 -27.24 5.62
N GLU A 73 12.70 -26.50 6.70
CA GLU A 73 12.45 -27.04 8.04
C GLU A 73 11.00 -27.48 8.22
N LYS A 74 10.06 -26.70 7.69
CA LYS A 74 8.63 -27.01 7.86
C LYS A 74 8.13 -28.09 6.93
N TYR A 75 8.67 -28.21 5.75
CA TYR A 75 8.15 -29.11 4.72
C TYR A 75 8.93 -30.39 4.57
N THR A 76 10.03 -30.54 5.23
CA THR A 76 10.76 -31.79 5.31
C THR A 76 10.25 -32.69 6.43
N LEU A 77 9.33 -32.17 7.17
CA LEU A 77 8.62 -32.97 8.16
C LEU A 77 7.52 -33.77 7.47
#